data_4f4bb443bc791275e1aeec6577bc5e95
#
_entry.id   4f4bb443bc791275e1aeec6577bc5e95
#
_cell.length_a   1.000
_cell.length_b   1.000
_cell.length_c   1.000
_cell.angle_alpha   90.00
_cell.angle_beta   90.00
_cell.angle_gamma   90.00
#
_symmetry.space_group_name_H-M   'P 1'
#
loop_
_entity.id
_entity.type
_entity.pdbx_description
1 polymer ?
#
loop_
_entity_poly.entity_id
_entity_poly.type
_entity_poly.pdbx_seq_one_letter_code
_entity_poly.pdbx_strand_id
1 'polypeptide(L)'
;MVSNIQFHHFALALILCSGFLAFQVMSRSLQDVSMYERHEQWMARYGKVYKDLQEREKRFRIFEENVNYIEASNNAGNKPYKLGINQFADLTNEEFKSSRNGFKGHMSSSVERTTTFKYANVTAVPDTVDWRQKGAVTPIKNQEQCGCCWAFSAVAATEGINKLKTGTLISLSEQELVDCDTAGEDQGCEGGLMDNAFKFIIQNGGLTTEAKYPYEGVDGKCNTKASANHAATISGYEDVPANNEQALKNAVANQPVSVAIDASGSDFQLYQSGVFTGSCGTELDHGVTAVGYGASDDGTKYWLVKNSWGTEWGEEGYIRMQRDVDAAEGLCGIAMQASYPTA
;
A
#
# COMPACT_ATOMS: atom_id res chain seq x y z
N MET A 1 -59.55 -47.10 -11.00
CA MET A 1 -59.34 -45.65 -11.30
C MET A 1 -58.34 -44.94 -10.40
N VAL A 2 -57.91 -45.49 -9.31
CA VAL A 2 -56.98 -44.82 -8.33
C VAL A 2 -55.51 -44.90 -8.79
N SER A 3 -55.12 -45.91 -9.60
CA SER A 3 -53.72 -46.18 -9.97
C SER A 3 -53.15 -45.14 -11.00
N ASN A 4 -53.96 -44.56 -11.86
CA ASN A 4 -53.51 -43.61 -12.92
C ASN A 4 -53.20 -42.23 -12.39
N ILE A 5 -53.87 -41.80 -11.31
CA ILE A 5 -53.69 -40.44 -10.77
C ILE A 5 -52.36 -40.35 -9.99
N GLN A 6 -51.95 -41.39 -9.28
CA GLN A 6 -50.65 -41.43 -8.59
C GLN A 6 -49.45 -41.42 -9.54
N PHE A 7 -49.58 -42.09 -10.69
CA PHE A 7 -48.51 -42.11 -11.72
C PHE A 7 -48.28 -40.75 -12.36
N HIS A 8 -49.36 -39.98 -12.59
CA HIS A 8 -49.25 -38.61 -13.17
C HIS A 8 -48.63 -37.64 -12.17
N HIS A 9 -48.92 -37.74 -10.88
CA HIS A 9 -48.31 -36.85 -9.89
C HIS A 9 -46.82 -37.16 -9.70
N PHE A 10 -46.41 -38.42 -9.77
CA PHE A 10 -44.99 -38.84 -9.69
C PHE A 10 -44.19 -38.38 -10.94
N ALA A 11 -44.77 -38.51 -12.13
CA ALA A 11 -44.14 -38.04 -13.37
C ALA A 11 -43.98 -36.51 -13.39
N LEU A 12 -45.01 -35.77 -12.91
CA LEU A 12 -44.97 -34.29 -12.82
C LEU A 12 -43.92 -33.79 -11.81
N ALA A 13 -43.80 -34.50 -10.64
CA ALA A 13 -42.80 -34.16 -9.64
C ALA A 13 -41.38 -34.42 -10.14
N LEU A 14 -41.15 -35.51 -10.88
CA LEU A 14 -39.84 -35.81 -11.51
C LEU A 14 -39.46 -34.79 -12.57
N ILE A 15 -40.38 -34.33 -13.39
CA ILE A 15 -40.16 -33.29 -14.43
C ILE A 15 -39.85 -31.94 -13.77
N LEU A 16 -40.55 -31.58 -12.71
CA LEU A 16 -40.29 -30.33 -11.96
C LEU A 16 -38.95 -30.40 -11.24
N CYS A 17 -38.57 -31.51 -10.61
CA CYS A 17 -37.24 -31.68 -9.99
C CYS A 17 -36.11 -31.66 -11.01
N SER A 18 -36.28 -32.31 -12.18
CA SER A 18 -35.25 -32.29 -13.24
C SER A 18 -35.13 -30.91 -13.88
N GLY A 19 -36.23 -30.19 -14.05
CA GLY A 19 -36.23 -28.81 -14.53
C GLY A 19 -35.53 -27.82 -13.57
N PHE A 20 -35.76 -28.01 -12.24
CA PHE A 20 -35.11 -27.17 -11.21
C PHE A 20 -33.60 -27.46 -11.12
N LEU A 21 -33.17 -28.73 -11.18
CA LEU A 21 -31.77 -29.12 -11.23
C LEU A 21 -31.08 -28.63 -12.49
N ALA A 22 -31.73 -28.74 -13.65
CA ALA A 22 -31.19 -28.22 -14.93
C ALA A 22 -31.05 -26.67 -14.89
N PHE A 23 -32.01 -25.97 -14.31
CA PHE A 23 -31.96 -24.52 -14.14
C PHE A 23 -30.82 -24.09 -13.19
N GLN A 24 -30.61 -24.81 -12.08
CA GLN A 24 -29.49 -24.54 -11.15
C GLN A 24 -28.13 -24.82 -11.81
N VAL A 25 -28.00 -25.90 -12.56
CA VAL A 25 -26.76 -26.19 -13.30
C VAL A 25 -26.50 -25.16 -14.39
N MET A 26 -27.53 -24.75 -15.11
CA MET A 26 -27.42 -23.74 -16.16
C MET A 26 -27.11 -22.34 -15.59
N SER A 27 -27.69 -21.98 -14.45
CA SER A 27 -27.39 -20.74 -13.75
C SER A 27 -25.94 -20.70 -13.23
N ARG A 28 -25.44 -21.82 -12.67
CA ARG A 28 -24.03 -21.92 -12.26
C ARG A 28 -23.08 -21.81 -13.44
N SER A 29 -23.36 -22.51 -14.55
CA SER A 29 -22.52 -22.44 -15.75
C SER A 29 -22.45 -21.04 -16.38
N LEU A 30 -23.56 -20.29 -16.40
CA LEU A 30 -23.59 -18.92 -16.88
C LEU A 30 -22.81 -17.94 -15.96
N GLN A 31 -22.86 -18.17 -14.66
CA GLN A 31 -22.09 -17.35 -13.71
C GLN A 31 -20.59 -17.64 -13.83
N ASP A 32 -20.19 -18.91 -13.97
CA ASP A 32 -18.81 -19.35 -14.20
C ASP A 32 -18.25 -18.77 -15.51
N VAL A 33 -19.03 -18.76 -16.61
CA VAL A 33 -18.65 -18.13 -17.88
C VAL A 33 -18.44 -16.62 -17.70
N SER A 34 -19.34 -15.94 -17.00
CA SER A 34 -19.20 -14.50 -16.72
C SER A 34 -17.96 -14.19 -15.89
N MET A 35 -17.62 -14.98 -14.86
CA MET A 35 -16.43 -14.78 -14.03
C MET A 35 -15.15 -15.04 -14.83
N TYR A 36 -15.16 -16.07 -15.67
CA TYR A 36 -14.03 -16.35 -16.56
C TYR A 36 -13.76 -15.21 -17.55
N GLU A 37 -14.80 -14.66 -18.18
CA GLU A 37 -14.64 -13.50 -19.05
C GLU A 37 -14.10 -12.28 -18.30
N ARG A 38 -14.54 -12.04 -17.08
CA ARG A 38 -14.01 -10.97 -16.21
C ARG A 38 -12.51 -11.17 -15.95
N HIS A 39 -12.09 -12.41 -15.68
CA HIS A 39 -10.68 -12.73 -15.47
C HIS A 39 -9.85 -12.51 -16.75
N GLU A 40 -10.34 -12.91 -17.92
CA GLU A 40 -9.66 -12.65 -19.19
C GLU A 40 -9.47 -11.15 -19.46
N GLN A 41 -10.51 -10.35 -19.24
CA GLN A 41 -10.46 -8.90 -19.40
C GLN A 41 -9.48 -8.27 -18.38
N TRP A 42 -9.49 -8.76 -17.15
CA TRP A 42 -8.58 -8.33 -16.10
C TRP A 42 -7.13 -8.71 -16.44
N MET A 43 -6.87 -9.93 -16.89
CA MET A 43 -5.56 -10.35 -17.37
C MET A 43 -5.04 -9.44 -18.50
N ALA A 44 -5.90 -9.14 -19.47
CA ALA A 44 -5.55 -8.25 -20.58
C ALA A 44 -5.21 -6.83 -20.09
N ARG A 45 -5.99 -6.30 -19.14
CA ARG A 45 -5.77 -4.97 -18.55
C ARG A 45 -4.43 -4.87 -17.82
N TYR A 46 -4.09 -5.88 -17.01
CA TYR A 46 -2.90 -5.86 -16.15
C TYR A 46 -1.69 -6.62 -16.76
N GLY A 47 -1.79 -7.03 -18.03
CA GLY A 47 -0.70 -7.70 -18.74
C GLY A 47 -0.30 -9.05 -18.11
N LYS A 48 -1.27 -9.75 -17.48
CA LYS A 48 -1.00 -11.02 -16.78
C LYS A 48 -0.80 -12.16 -17.76
N VAL A 49 0.32 -12.85 -17.63
CA VAL A 49 0.67 -14.04 -18.40
C VAL A 49 1.14 -15.12 -17.43
N TYR A 50 0.54 -16.30 -17.48
CA TYR A 50 0.89 -17.42 -16.61
C TYR A 50 1.71 -18.46 -17.39
N LYS A 51 2.60 -19.14 -16.69
CA LYS A 51 3.55 -20.10 -17.29
C LYS A 51 2.90 -21.30 -17.96
N ASP A 52 1.76 -21.73 -17.43
CA ASP A 52 1.01 -22.90 -17.90
C ASP A 52 -0.49 -22.83 -17.53
N LEU A 53 -1.26 -23.81 -18.02
CA LEU A 53 -2.71 -23.87 -17.76
C LEU A 53 -3.03 -24.15 -16.29
N GLN A 54 -2.19 -24.88 -15.57
CA GLN A 54 -2.40 -25.19 -14.16
C GLN A 54 -2.26 -23.93 -13.30
N GLU A 55 -1.23 -23.13 -13.54
CA GLU A 55 -1.06 -21.83 -12.86
C GLU A 55 -2.21 -20.89 -13.22
N ARG A 56 -2.61 -20.81 -14.49
CA ARG A 56 -3.75 -19.99 -14.90
C ARG A 56 -5.05 -20.38 -14.18
N GLU A 57 -5.32 -21.67 -14.03
CA GLU A 57 -6.49 -22.16 -13.30
C GLU A 57 -6.40 -21.84 -11.79
N LYS A 58 -5.21 -21.97 -11.19
CA LYS A 58 -4.97 -21.54 -9.80
C LYS A 58 -5.27 -20.05 -9.64
N ARG A 59 -4.74 -19.20 -10.52
CA ARG A 59 -4.94 -17.75 -10.50
C ARG A 59 -6.39 -17.35 -10.73
N PHE A 60 -7.08 -18.04 -11.62
CA PHE A 60 -8.51 -17.84 -11.82
C PHE A 60 -9.32 -18.07 -10.55
N ARG A 61 -9.06 -19.15 -9.80
CA ARG A 61 -9.76 -19.44 -8.53
C ARG A 61 -9.50 -18.37 -7.47
N ILE A 62 -8.24 -17.94 -7.33
CA ILE A 62 -7.89 -16.86 -6.39
C ILE A 62 -8.58 -15.55 -6.81
N PHE A 63 -8.58 -15.23 -8.10
CA PHE A 63 -9.28 -14.08 -8.64
C PHE A 63 -10.79 -14.13 -8.32
N GLU A 64 -11.43 -15.26 -8.55
CA GLU A 64 -12.86 -15.47 -8.25
C GLU A 64 -13.15 -15.28 -6.76
N GLU A 65 -12.34 -15.84 -5.86
CA GLU A 65 -12.46 -15.67 -4.41
C GLU A 65 -12.34 -14.19 -4.02
N ASN A 66 -11.33 -13.49 -4.54
CA ASN A 66 -11.12 -12.06 -4.27
C ASN A 66 -12.26 -11.19 -4.83
N VAL A 67 -12.77 -11.49 -6.03
CA VAL A 67 -13.92 -10.77 -6.60
C VAL A 67 -15.17 -10.96 -5.75
N ASN A 68 -15.45 -12.18 -5.33
CA ASN A 68 -16.59 -12.48 -4.45
C ASN A 68 -16.45 -11.75 -3.09
N TYR A 69 -15.25 -11.70 -2.54
CA TYR A 69 -14.95 -10.94 -1.32
C TYR A 69 -15.19 -9.44 -1.50
N ILE A 70 -14.69 -8.84 -2.59
CA ILE A 70 -14.88 -7.43 -2.94
C ILE A 70 -16.38 -7.11 -3.05
N GLU A 71 -17.13 -7.92 -3.78
CA GLU A 71 -18.56 -7.70 -4.00
C GLU A 71 -19.36 -7.83 -2.69
N ALA A 72 -19.08 -8.85 -1.89
CA ALA A 72 -19.70 -9.02 -0.58
C ALA A 72 -19.41 -7.83 0.35
N SER A 73 -18.17 -7.40 0.43
CA SER A 73 -17.75 -6.25 1.24
C SER A 73 -18.45 -4.96 0.78
N ASN A 74 -18.46 -4.69 -0.51
CA ASN A 74 -19.05 -3.48 -1.06
C ASN A 74 -20.59 -3.45 -0.95
N ASN A 75 -21.24 -4.62 -1.07
CA ASN A 75 -22.70 -4.76 -0.95
C ASN A 75 -23.19 -4.66 0.49
N ALA A 76 -22.35 -4.97 1.46
CA ALA A 76 -22.68 -4.77 2.88
C ALA A 76 -22.99 -3.30 3.22
N GLY A 77 -22.42 -2.35 2.46
CA GLY A 77 -22.80 -0.92 2.48
C GLY A 77 -22.48 -0.16 3.76
N ASN A 78 -21.72 -0.76 4.69
CA ASN A 78 -21.45 -0.22 6.03
C ASN A 78 -20.04 0.36 6.20
N LYS A 79 -19.26 0.43 5.12
CA LYS A 79 -17.87 0.93 5.12
C LYS A 79 -17.77 2.26 4.36
N PRO A 80 -17.01 3.27 4.85
CA PRO A 80 -16.77 4.53 4.15
C PRO A 80 -15.69 4.40 3.06
N TYR A 81 -15.31 3.19 2.71
CA TYR A 81 -14.37 2.86 1.64
C TYR A 81 -14.90 1.74 0.76
N LYS A 82 -14.29 1.60 -0.41
CA LYS A 82 -14.61 0.55 -1.38
C LYS A 82 -13.38 -0.28 -1.70
N LEU A 83 -13.61 -1.56 -1.92
CA LEU A 83 -12.65 -2.48 -2.48
C LEU A 83 -12.81 -2.58 -3.99
N GLY A 84 -11.74 -2.91 -4.72
CA GLY A 84 -11.75 -3.02 -6.17
C GLY A 84 -10.85 -4.11 -6.71
N ILE A 85 -11.15 -4.52 -7.94
CA ILE A 85 -10.38 -5.54 -8.67
C ILE A 85 -9.13 -4.85 -9.25
N ASN A 86 -8.09 -4.74 -8.43
CA ASN A 86 -6.81 -4.15 -8.81
C ASN A 86 -5.83 -5.21 -9.33
N GLN A 87 -4.56 -4.84 -9.57
CA GLN A 87 -3.52 -5.72 -10.09
C GLN A 87 -3.14 -6.89 -9.18
N PHE A 88 -3.65 -6.94 -7.94
CA PHE A 88 -3.37 -8.00 -6.96
C PHE A 88 -4.53 -8.99 -6.80
N ALA A 89 -5.54 -8.90 -7.64
CA ALA A 89 -6.73 -9.72 -7.51
C ALA A 89 -6.49 -11.23 -7.77
N ASP A 90 -5.36 -11.61 -8.36
CA ASP A 90 -4.93 -12.99 -8.58
C ASP A 90 -3.94 -13.52 -7.50
N LEU A 91 -3.71 -12.76 -6.45
CA LEU A 91 -2.83 -13.15 -5.34
C LEU A 91 -3.64 -13.53 -4.10
N THR A 92 -3.23 -14.60 -3.43
CA THR A 92 -3.66 -14.81 -2.04
C THR A 92 -3.08 -13.70 -1.16
N ASN A 93 -3.65 -13.48 0.01
CA ASN A 93 -3.13 -12.47 0.93
C ASN A 93 -1.70 -12.81 1.40
N GLU A 94 -1.35 -14.09 1.57
CA GLU A 94 0.01 -14.52 1.91
C GLU A 94 1.00 -14.23 0.79
N GLU A 95 0.64 -14.51 -0.47
CA GLU A 95 1.47 -14.19 -1.64
C GLU A 95 1.67 -12.68 -1.78
N PHE A 96 0.62 -11.89 -1.53
CA PHE A 96 0.68 -10.44 -1.54
C PHE A 96 1.65 -9.91 -0.47
N LYS A 97 1.48 -10.31 0.80
CA LYS A 97 2.36 -9.90 1.90
C LYS A 97 3.82 -10.23 1.63
N SER A 98 4.10 -11.46 1.22
CA SER A 98 5.48 -11.92 1.00
C SER A 98 6.19 -11.20 -0.15
N SER A 99 5.45 -10.62 -1.09
CA SER A 99 6.01 -9.96 -2.27
C SER A 99 6.07 -8.44 -2.19
N ARG A 100 5.40 -7.82 -1.19
CA ARG A 100 5.21 -6.35 -1.14
C ARG A 100 5.66 -5.72 0.16
N ASN A 101 5.56 -6.45 1.27
CA ASN A 101 5.85 -5.94 2.59
C ASN A 101 7.31 -6.27 2.96
N GLY A 102 8.08 -5.24 3.26
CA GLY A 102 9.53 -5.36 3.53
C GLY A 102 10.01 -4.41 4.61
N PHE A 103 9.11 -3.89 5.44
CA PHE A 103 9.52 -3.12 6.61
C PHE A 103 9.93 -4.07 7.74
N LYS A 104 11.17 -3.91 8.24
CA LYS A 104 11.78 -4.80 9.26
C LYS A 104 11.74 -4.24 10.68
N GLY A 105 10.92 -3.23 10.93
CA GLY A 105 10.81 -2.62 12.25
C GLY A 105 10.29 -3.58 13.30
N HIS A 106 11.18 -4.28 13.98
CA HIS A 106 10.84 -4.83 15.28
C HIS A 106 10.65 -3.68 16.25
N MET A 107 9.69 -3.79 17.19
CA MET A 107 9.64 -2.92 18.34
C MET A 107 10.95 -3.11 19.12
N SER A 108 12.02 -2.47 18.66
CA SER A 108 13.27 -2.43 19.37
C SER A 108 13.01 -1.66 20.66
N SER A 109 12.92 -2.42 21.73
CA SER A 109 12.97 -1.90 23.08
C SER A 109 14.13 -0.92 23.19
N SER A 110 13.81 0.35 23.48
CA SER A 110 14.71 1.32 24.09
C SER A 110 16.08 1.59 23.42
N VAL A 111 16.08 1.99 22.17
CA VAL A 111 17.08 2.99 21.78
C VAL A 111 16.55 4.32 22.34
N GLU A 112 17.26 4.90 23.32
CA GLU A 112 17.00 6.27 23.75
C GLU A 112 17.03 7.16 22.50
N ARG A 113 15.84 7.52 22.00
CA ARG A 113 15.68 8.45 20.92
C ARG A 113 15.99 9.84 21.48
N THR A 114 17.23 10.26 21.33
CA THR A 114 17.75 11.51 21.90
C THR A 114 17.50 12.74 21.04
N THR A 115 16.69 12.63 20.01
CA THR A 115 16.38 13.77 19.14
C THR A 115 15.24 14.60 19.72
N THR A 116 15.47 15.88 19.87
CA THR A 116 14.42 16.85 20.21
C THR A 116 13.49 16.95 18.99
N PHE A 117 12.24 16.51 19.14
CA PHE A 117 11.23 16.62 18.09
C PHE A 117 11.04 18.12 17.68
N LYS A 118 11.46 18.48 16.49
CA LYS A 118 11.48 19.85 15.97
C LYS A 118 10.12 20.57 16.06
N TYR A 119 9.05 19.79 15.91
CA TYR A 119 7.68 20.34 15.87
C TYR A 119 6.93 20.22 17.21
N ALA A 120 7.66 19.94 18.33
CA ALA A 120 7.05 19.80 19.66
C ALA A 120 6.24 21.03 20.11
N ASN A 121 6.69 22.21 19.75
CA ASN A 121 6.08 23.49 20.16
C ASN A 121 5.12 24.07 19.11
N VAL A 122 4.75 23.31 18.07
CA VAL A 122 3.76 23.75 17.10
C VAL A 122 2.37 23.67 17.72
N THR A 123 1.76 24.82 17.94
CA THR A 123 0.45 24.91 18.63
C THR A 123 -0.74 25.03 17.68
N ALA A 124 -0.49 25.37 16.42
CA ALA A 124 -1.53 25.51 15.40
C ALA A 124 -1.03 25.02 14.05
N VAL A 125 -1.80 24.16 13.42
CA VAL A 125 -1.57 23.64 12.06
C VAL A 125 -2.84 23.82 11.23
N PRO A 126 -2.75 23.93 9.91
CA PRO A 126 -3.92 23.98 9.04
C PRO A 126 -4.85 22.77 9.26
N ASP A 127 -6.14 22.92 8.99
CA ASP A 127 -7.10 21.82 9.07
C ASP A 127 -6.84 20.76 7.98
N THR A 128 -6.34 21.20 6.83
CA THR A 128 -6.04 20.34 5.68
C THR A 128 -4.66 20.67 5.11
N VAL A 129 -3.90 19.65 4.77
CA VAL A 129 -2.62 19.74 4.07
C VAL A 129 -2.59 18.69 2.96
N ASP A 130 -2.18 19.12 1.77
CA ASP A 130 -1.89 18.23 0.63
C ASP A 130 -0.60 18.69 -0.06
N TRP A 131 0.48 17.97 0.18
CA TRP A 131 1.79 18.27 -0.38
C TRP A 131 1.87 18.03 -1.90
N ARG A 132 0.95 17.26 -2.48
CA ARG A 132 0.82 17.10 -3.93
C ARG A 132 0.46 18.44 -4.57
N GLN A 133 -0.55 19.11 -4.01
CA GLN A 133 -0.99 20.43 -4.49
C GLN A 133 0.08 21.51 -4.29
N LYS A 134 0.95 21.34 -3.30
CA LYS A 134 2.09 22.24 -3.06
C LYS A 134 3.32 21.89 -3.91
N GLY A 135 3.22 20.88 -4.78
CA GLY A 135 4.29 20.44 -5.68
C GLY A 135 5.51 19.84 -4.97
N ALA A 136 5.30 19.22 -3.81
CA ALA A 136 6.36 18.58 -3.01
C ALA A 136 6.31 17.06 -3.02
N VAL A 137 5.53 16.46 -3.93
CA VAL A 137 5.37 15.01 -4.09
C VAL A 137 5.59 14.64 -5.54
N THR A 138 6.52 13.72 -5.80
CA THR A 138 6.78 13.15 -7.13
C THR A 138 5.63 12.23 -7.57
N PRO A 139 5.52 11.92 -8.87
CA PRO A 139 4.56 10.92 -9.35
C PRO A 139 4.64 9.60 -8.58
N ILE A 140 3.55 8.83 -8.59
CA ILE A 140 3.52 7.51 -7.99
C ILE A 140 4.49 6.59 -8.72
N LYS A 141 5.26 5.83 -7.93
CA LYS A 141 6.21 4.83 -8.38
C LYS A 141 5.72 3.42 -8.04
N ASN A 142 6.39 2.38 -8.54
CA ASN A 142 6.01 0.99 -8.31
C ASN A 142 7.24 0.18 -7.90
N GLN A 143 7.25 -0.34 -6.66
CA GLN A 143 8.30 -1.22 -6.14
C GLN A 143 8.29 -2.63 -6.72
N GLU A 144 7.24 -2.99 -7.48
CA GLU A 144 7.07 -4.31 -8.08
C GLU A 144 7.11 -5.45 -7.03
N GLN A 145 7.86 -6.54 -7.29
CA GLN A 145 7.96 -7.69 -6.37
C GLN A 145 9.21 -7.64 -5.49
N CYS A 146 9.70 -6.45 -5.19
CA CYS A 146 10.83 -6.20 -4.31
C CYS A 146 10.34 -5.61 -2.98
N GLY A 147 10.72 -6.18 -1.86
CA GLY A 147 10.33 -5.74 -0.51
C GLY A 147 11.01 -4.43 -0.07
N CYS A 148 11.23 -3.48 -0.98
CA CYS A 148 11.96 -2.25 -0.72
C CYS A 148 11.07 -1.03 -0.39
N CYS A 149 9.88 -1.24 0.15
CA CYS A 149 8.97 -0.17 0.56
C CYS A 149 9.63 0.88 1.47
N TRP A 150 10.57 0.47 2.31
CA TRP A 150 11.40 1.32 3.16
C TRP A 150 12.19 2.36 2.36
N ALA A 151 12.79 1.96 1.23
CA ALA A 151 13.52 2.84 0.34
C ALA A 151 12.59 3.85 -0.34
N PHE A 152 11.41 3.40 -0.85
CA PHE A 152 10.42 4.29 -1.47
C PHE A 152 9.89 5.33 -0.49
N SER A 153 9.63 4.94 0.76
CA SER A 153 9.17 5.86 1.80
C SER A 153 10.24 6.90 2.12
N ALA A 154 11.48 6.49 2.37
CA ALA A 154 12.58 7.40 2.68
C ALA A 154 12.90 8.36 1.52
N VAL A 155 12.88 7.85 0.28
CA VAL A 155 13.08 8.66 -0.94
C VAL A 155 11.98 9.70 -1.06
N ALA A 156 10.70 9.32 -0.93
CA ALA A 156 9.59 10.26 -1.06
C ALA A 156 9.64 11.39 -0.01
N ALA A 157 10.02 11.09 1.24
CA ALA A 157 10.22 12.10 2.28
C ALA A 157 11.41 13.03 1.95
N THR A 158 12.51 12.46 1.41
CA THR A 158 13.70 13.22 0.99
C THR A 158 13.40 14.13 -0.22
N GLU A 159 12.65 13.65 -1.21
CA GLU A 159 12.17 14.46 -2.34
C GLU A 159 11.35 15.65 -1.85
N GLY A 160 10.48 15.43 -0.86
CA GLY A 160 9.63 16.45 -0.25
C GLY A 160 10.44 17.53 0.45
N ILE A 161 11.35 17.17 1.36
CA ILE A 161 12.16 18.18 2.08
C ILE A 161 13.12 18.89 1.14
N ASN A 162 13.68 18.21 0.13
CA ASN A 162 14.49 18.87 -0.90
C ASN A 162 13.70 19.95 -1.63
N LYS A 163 12.45 19.65 -2.04
CA LYS A 163 11.56 20.63 -2.66
C LYS A 163 11.30 21.83 -1.75
N LEU A 164 11.03 21.60 -0.48
CA LEU A 164 10.74 22.67 0.48
C LEU A 164 11.95 23.57 0.71
N LYS A 165 13.15 23.00 0.71
CA LYS A 165 14.39 23.74 0.92
C LYS A 165 14.89 24.47 -0.32
N THR A 166 14.87 23.81 -1.47
CA THR A 166 15.52 24.31 -2.69
C THR A 166 14.56 24.94 -3.70
N GLY A 167 13.26 24.72 -3.53
CA GLY A 167 12.25 25.08 -4.52
C GLY A 167 12.14 24.12 -5.70
N THR A 168 12.99 23.07 -5.80
CA THR A 168 13.03 22.14 -6.94
C THR A 168 12.63 20.74 -6.51
N LEU A 169 11.60 20.20 -7.13
CA LEU A 169 11.21 18.78 -6.96
C LEU A 169 12.06 17.92 -7.90
N ILE A 170 12.73 16.92 -7.35
CA ILE A 170 13.61 16.01 -8.10
C ILE A 170 13.19 14.58 -7.75
N SER A 171 13.01 13.73 -8.76
CA SER A 171 12.82 12.29 -8.55
C SER A 171 14.17 11.65 -8.23
N LEU A 172 14.29 11.07 -7.05
CA LEU A 172 15.50 10.43 -6.54
C LEU A 172 15.43 8.91 -6.72
N SER A 173 16.58 8.24 -6.63
CA SER A 173 16.74 6.82 -6.90
C SER A 173 16.46 5.97 -5.66
N GLU A 174 15.48 5.09 -5.74
CA GLU A 174 15.27 4.02 -4.78
C GLU A 174 16.27 2.87 -4.99
N GLN A 175 16.67 2.62 -6.25
CA GLN A 175 17.62 1.57 -6.55
C GLN A 175 18.99 1.82 -5.91
N GLU A 176 19.39 3.09 -5.75
CA GLU A 176 20.62 3.42 -5.03
C GLU A 176 20.59 2.92 -3.59
N LEU A 177 19.46 3.05 -2.90
CA LEU A 177 19.29 2.49 -1.56
C LEU A 177 19.28 0.96 -1.58
N VAL A 178 18.52 0.35 -2.49
CA VAL A 178 18.43 -1.12 -2.64
C VAL A 178 19.80 -1.75 -2.82
N ASP A 179 20.68 -1.14 -3.65
CA ASP A 179 21.97 -1.72 -4.03
C ASP A 179 23.12 -1.33 -3.11
N CYS A 180 23.04 -0.15 -2.47
CA CYS A 180 24.18 0.43 -1.76
C CYS A 180 24.00 0.47 -0.25
N ASP A 181 22.76 0.57 0.26
CA ASP A 181 22.48 0.52 1.69
C ASP A 181 22.26 -0.93 2.13
N THR A 182 23.37 -1.67 2.21
CA THR A 182 23.37 -3.10 2.54
C THR A 182 24.12 -3.40 3.84
N ALA A 183 24.50 -2.36 4.60
CA ALA A 183 25.18 -2.49 5.87
C ALA A 183 24.18 -2.53 7.02
N GLY A 184 24.11 -3.64 7.74
CA GLY A 184 23.24 -3.77 8.92
C GLY A 184 21.92 -4.49 8.63
N GLU A 185 20.78 -3.87 8.97
CA GLU A 185 19.45 -4.49 8.86
C GLU A 185 18.82 -4.33 7.48
N ASP A 186 19.29 -3.36 6.68
CA ASP A 186 18.78 -3.13 5.34
C ASP A 186 19.39 -4.14 4.36
N GLN A 187 18.52 -4.82 3.63
CA GLN A 187 18.87 -5.95 2.77
C GLN A 187 18.11 -5.87 1.44
N GLY A 188 18.16 -4.69 0.81
CA GLY A 188 17.58 -4.47 -0.51
C GLY A 188 16.12 -4.91 -0.62
N CYS A 189 15.84 -5.88 -1.48
CA CYS A 189 14.50 -6.45 -1.68
C CYS A 189 14.01 -7.33 -0.53
N GLU A 190 14.89 -7.77 0.37
CA GLU A 190 14.52 -8.54 1.56
C GLU A 190 14.05 -7.65 2.72
N GLY A 191 14.04 -6.32 2.52
CA GLY A 191 13.49 -5.35 3.45
C GLY A 191 14.52 -4.49 4.18
N GLY A 192 14.02 -3.48 4.91
CA GLY A 192 14.84 -2.52 5.65
C GLY A 192 14.01 -1.51 6.44
N LEU A 193 14.67 -0.43 6.87
CA LEU A 193 14.14 0.62 7.73
C LEU A 193 14.35 2.01 7.12
N MET A 194 13.35 2.90 7.20
CA MET A 194 13.47 4.27 6.70
C MET A 194 14.55 5.06 7.43
N ASP A 195 14.72 4.84 8.73
CA ASP A 195 15.75 5.51 9.54
C ASP A 195 17.17 5.13 9.11
N ASN A 196 17.38 3.88 8.72
CA ASN A 196 18.67 3.44 8.19
C ASN A 196 18.91 4.04 6.81
N ALA A 197 17.88 4.08 5.95
CA ALA A 197 17.95 4.79 4.68
C ALA A 197 18.36 6.27 4.87
N PHE A 198 17.79 6.97 5.84
CA PHE A 198 18.21 8.35 6.15
C PHE A 198 19.66 8.42 6.63
N LYS A 199 20.11 7.49 7.46
CA LYS A 199 21.53 7.40 7.89
C LYS A 199 22.45 7.19 6.68
N PHE A 200 22.07 6.26 5.78
CA PHE A 200 22.83 6.03 4.55
C PHE A 200 22.90 7.32 3.71
N ILE A 201 21.77 8.00 3.46
CA ILE A 201 21.74 9.24 2.67
C ILE A 201 22.68 10.30 3.24
N ILE A 202 22.72 10.44 4.57
CA ILE A 202 23.63 11.38 5.26
C ILE A 202 25.09 10.95 5.04
N GLN A 203 25.40 9.68 5.28
CA GLN A 203 26.77 9.14 5.19
C GLN A 203 27.30 9.13 3.76
N ASN A 204 26.44 8.83 2.79
CA ASN A 204 26.75 8.86 1.37
C ASN A 204 26.91 10.31 0.84
N GLY A 205 26.44 11.31 1.58
CA GLY A 205 26.45 12.71 1.17
C GLY A 205 25.29 13.11 0.27
N GLY A 206 24.29 12.25 0.10
CA GLY A 206 23.08 12.49 -0.69
C GLY A 206 22.61 11.29 -1.48
N LEU A 207 21.58 11.51 -2.31
CA LEU A 207 21.09 10.54 -3.32
C LEU A 207 21.20 11.12 -4.73
N THR A 208 21.40 10.24 -5.70
CA THR A 208 21.32 10.57 -7.12
C THR A 208 19.88 10.57 -7.62
N THR A 209 19.68 11.02 -8.88
CA THR A 209 18.35 11.02 -9.49
C THR A 209 17.95 9.64 -9.97
N GLU A 210 16.64 9.37 -10.01
CA GLU A 210 16.02 8.20 -10.65
C GLU A 210 16.53 8.03 -12.10
N ALA A 211 16.68 9.11 -12.85
CA ALA A 211 17.16 9.07 -14.24
C ALA A 211 18.62 8.60 -14.38
N LYS A 212 19.48 8.80 -13.35
CA LYS A 212 20.87 8.37 -13.37
C LYS A 212 21.09 6.98 -12.78
N TYR A 213 20.18 6.55 -11.93
CA TYR A 213 20.21 5.25 -11.29
C TYR A 213 18.79 4.70 -11.29
N PRO A 214 18.30 4.22 -12.43
CA PRO A 214 16.92 3.78 -12.60
C PRO A 214 16.56 2.60 -11.72
N TYR A 215 15.30 2.53 -11.32
CA TYR A 215 14.75 1.41 -10.57
C TYR A 215 14.66 0.15 -11.43
N GLU A 216 15.15 -0.98 -10.91
CA GLU A 216 15.22 -2.29 -11.60
C GLU A 216 14.34 -3.36 -10.91
N GLY A 217 13.87 -3.12 -9.69
CA GLY A 217 12.99 -4.03 -8.94
C GLY A 217 13.64 -5.32 -8.46
N VAL A 218 14.96 -5.37 -8.45
CA VAL A 218 15.80 -6.49 -7.99
C VAL A 218 17.05 -5.98 -7.30
N ASP A 219 17.66 -6.82 -6.45
CA ASP A 219 18.95 -6.50 -5.85
C ASP A 219 20.06 -6.48 -6.90
N GLY A 220 20.86 -5.43 -6.89
CA GLY A 220 21.99 -5.24 -7.76
C GLY A 220 23.30 -5.06 -6.99
N LYS A 221 24.34 -4.66 -7.74
CA LYS A 221 25.59 -4.21 -7.14
C LYS A 221 25.63 -2.70 -7.11
N CYS A 222 26.03 -2.13 -5.97
CA CYS A 222 26.17 -0.70 -5.82
C CYS A 222 27.01 -0.09 -6.95
N ASN A 223 26.39 0.78 -7.75
CA ASN A 223 27.05 1.57 -8.77
C ASN A 223 27.62 2.86 -8.14
N THR A 224 28.78 2.76 -7.52
CA THR A 224 29.43 3.87 -6.82
C THR A 224 29.66 5.12 -7.68
N LYS A 225 29.79 4.94 -9.02
CA LYS A 225 29.94 6.06 -9.94
C LYS A 225 28.62 6.83 -10.14
N ALA A 226 27.50 6.14 -10.20
CA ALA A 226 26.19 6.76 -10.30
C ALA A 226 25.82 7.40 -8.95
N SER A 227 26.02 6.67 -7.85
CA SER A 227 25.76 7.12 -6.48
C SER A 227 26.53 8.40 -6.12
N ALA A 228 27.78 8.54 -6.55
CA ALA A 228 28.56 9.76 -6.31
C ALA A 228 28.00 11.06 -6.94
N ASN A 229 26.94 10.98 -7.75
CA ASN A 229 26.30 12.16 -8.37
C ASN A 229 25.11 12.64 -7.56
N HIS A 230 25.34 13.15 -6.39
CA HIS A 230 24.28 13.61 -5.47
C HIS A 230 23.42 14.71 -6.08
N ALA A 231 22.11 14.52 -6.09
CA ALA A 231 21.12 15.47 -6.57
C ALA A 231 20.33 16.13 -5.42
N ALA A 232 20.25 15.44 -4.29
CA ALA A 232 19.65 15.96 -3.06
C ALA A 232 20.43 15.46 -1.84
N THR A 233 20.46 16.26 -0.78
CA THR A 233 21.16 15.97 0.48
C THR A 233 20.26 16.26 1.65
N ILE A 234 20.44 15.53 2.75
CA ILE A 234 19.82 15.81 4.04
C ILE A 234 20.91 15.97 5.11
N SER A 235 20.63 16.76 6.14
CA SER A 235 21.58 17.02 7.24
C SER A 235 21.37 16.11 8.46
N GLY A 236 20.20 15.49 8.56
CA GLY A 236 19.78 14.62 9.65
C GLY A 236 18.41 14.03 9.39
N TYR A 237 17.87 13.37 10.38
CA TYR A 237 16.48 12.95 10.45
C TYR A 237 16.02 12.98 11.90
N GLU A 238 14.73 13.02 12.12
CA GLU A 238 14.13 13.01 13.45
C GLU A 238 12.95 12.05 13.51
N ASP A 239 12.79 11.39 14.65
CA ASP A 239 11.62 10.58 14.93
C ASP A 239 10.47 11.44 15.44
N VAL A 240 9.28 11.12 15.00
CA VAL A 240 8.04 11.61 15.61
C VAL A 240 7.81 10.85 16.92
N PRO A 241 7.39 11.50 18.02
CA PRO A 241 7.00 10.81 19.24
C PRO A 241 6.00 9.69 18.95
N ALA A 242 6.36 8.45 19.31
CA ALA A 242 5.55 7.26 19.02
C ALA A 242 4.18 7.32 19.71
N ASN A 243 3.19 6.70 19.07
CA ASN A 243 1.82 6.62 19.57
C ASN A 243 1.19 8.01 19.82
N ASN A 244 1.48 8.96 18.92
CA ASN A 244 1.01 10.34 19.04
C ASN A 244 0.62 10.91 17.67
N GLU A 245 -0.65 10.71 17.28
CA GLU A 245 -1.17 11.24 16.02
C GLU A 245 -1.11 12.77 15.94
N GLN A 246 -1.18 13.49 17.08
CA GLN A 246 -1.05 14.95 17.06
C GLN A 246 0.39 15.38 16.74
N ALA A 247 1.40 14.69 17.27
CA ALA A 247 2.79 14.92 16.90
C ALA A 247 3.03 14.60 15.41
N LEU A 248 2.48 13.49 14.92
CA LEU A 248 2.51 13.14 13.49
C LEU A 248 1.85 14.23 12.63
N LYS A 249 0.70 14.75 13.06
CA LYS A 249 0.01 15.85 12.36
C LYS A 249 0.89 17.12 12.30
N ASN A 250 1.57 17.45 13.39
CA ASN A 250 2.48 18.58 13.43
C ASN A 250 3.65 18.40 12.44
N ALA A 251 4.22 17.19 12.35
CA ALA A 251 5.27 16.90 11.37
C ALA A 251 4.76 16.96 9.94
N VAL A 252 3.64 16.29 9.63
CA VAL A 252 3.05 16.27 8.27
C VAL A 252 2.55 17.65 7.83
N ALA A 253 2.17 18.53 8.76
CA ALA A 253 1.85 19.91 8.44
C ALA A 253 3.04 20.70 7.86
N ASN A 254 4.26 20.28 8.16
CA ASN A 254 5.50 20.97 7.79
C ASN A 254 6.26 20.29 6.64
N GLN A 255 6.11 18.99 6.43
CA GLN A 255 6.75 18.24 5.35
C GLN A 255 6.13 16.85 5.16
N PRO A 256 6.38 16.13 4.02
CA PRO A 256 6.14 14.70 3.91
C PRO A 256 6.94 13.90 4.96
N VAL A 257 6.32 12.87 5.53
CA VAL A 257 6.83 12.08 6.64
C VAL A 257 6.79 10.60 6.30
N SER A 258 7.89 9.87 6.49
CA SER A 258 7.92 8.42 6.38
C SER A 258 7.20 7.79 7.57
N VAL A 259 6.32 6.84 7.29
CA VAL A 259 5.56 6.10 8.31
C VAL A 259 5.55 4.62 8.00
N ALA A 260 5.50 3.79 9.04
CA ALA A 260 5.27 2.35 8.90
C ALA A 260 3.84 2.00 9.31
N ILE A 261 3.26 1.03 8.62
CA ILE A 261 1.89 0.55 8.85
C ILE A 261 1.82 -0.97 8.79
N ASP A 262 0.78 -1.53 9.39
CA ASP A 262 0.32 -2.90 9.14
C ASP A 262 -0.57 -2.90 7.88
N ALA A 263 0.00 -3.29 6.75
CA ALA A 263 -0.67 -3.39 5.46
C ALA A 263 -1.07 -4.84 5.11
N SER A 264 -1.05 -5.75 6.08
CA SER A 264 -1.23 -7.19 5.88
C SER A 264 -2.66 -7.61 5.52
N GLY A 265 -3.66 -6.75 5.74
CA GLY A 265 -5.08 -7.07 5.58
C GLY A 265 -5.54 -7.20 4.13
N SER A 266 -6.47 -8.12 3.84
CA SER A 266 -7.08 -8.26 2.50
C SER A 266 -7.83 -7.01 2.06
N ASP A 267 -8.44 -6.26 2.98
CA ASP A 267 -9.09 -4.97 2.65
C ASP A 267 -8.04 -3.95 2.18
N PHE A 268 -6.83 -3.96 2.77
CA PHE A 268 -5.74 -3.08 2.35
C PHE A 268 -5.20 -3.49 0.97
N GLN A 269 -4.96 -4.80 0.74
CA GLN A 269 -4.57 -5.35 -0.55
C GLN A 269 -5.50 -4.89 -1.68
N LEU A 270 -6.81 -4.94 -1.43
CA LEU A 270 -7.86 -4.71 -2.43
C LEU A 270 -8.52 -3.32 -2.32
N TYR A 271 -7.91 -2.40 -1.54
CA TYR A 271 -8.44 -1.04 -1.40
C TYR A 271 -8.52 -0.32 -2.75
N GLN A 272 -9.64 0.39 -2.98
CA GLN A 272 -9.88 1.17 -4.19
C GLN A 272 -10.08 2.66 -3.90
N SER A 273 -10.94 3.01 -2.94
CA SER A 273 -11.27 4.42 -2.70
C SER A 273 -12.01 4.64 -1.37
N GLY A 274 -12.12 5.89 -0.95
CA GLY A 274 -12.81 6.29 0.28
C GLY A 274 -11.87 6.37 1.48
N VAL A 275 -12.39 6.69 2.66
CA VAL A 275 -11.57 6.72 3.87
C VAL A 275 -11.48 5.31 4.45
N PHE A 276 -10.29 4.72 4.41
CA PHE A 276 -10.05 3.38 4.93
C PHE A 276 -10.20 3.36 6.45
N THR A 277 -11.12 2.55 6.92
CA THR A 277 -11.43 2.29 8.34
C THR A 277 -11.38 0.80 8.64
N GLY A 278 -10.73 0.01 7.74
CA GLY A 278 -10.68 -1.44 7.83
C GLY A 278 -9.89 -1.92 9.04
N SER A 279 -10.15 -3.16 9.42
CA SER A 279 -9.39 -3.81 10.49
C SER A 279 -7.96 -4.06 10.04
N CYS A 280 -7.01 -3.64 10.82
CA CYS A 280 -5.58 -3.93 10.71
C CYS A 280 -5.00 -4.05 12.12
N GLY A 281 -3.84 -4.66 12.25
CA GLY A 281 -3.12 -4.77 13.49
C GLY A 281 -2.09 -3.65 13.66
N THR A 282 -1.06 -3.98 14.41
CA THR A 282 0.11 -3.13 14.69
C THR A 282 1.43 -3.87 14.40
N GLU A 283 1.35 -4.99 13.67
CA GLU A 283 2.51 -5.72 13.17
C GLU A 283 3.02 -5.00 11.92
N LEU A 284 3.76 -3.92 12.14
CA LEU A 284 4.21 -3.03 11.07
C LEU A 284 5.06 -3.81 10.05
N ASP A 285 4.63 -3.84 8.80
CA ASP A 285 5.24 -4.62 7.73
C ASP A 285 5.49 -3.82 6.44
N HIS A 286 4.99 -2.58 6.36
CA HIS A 286 5.05 -1.77 5.15
C HIS A 286 5.42 -0.30 5.41
N GLY A 287 6.40 0.22 4.68
CA GLY A 287 6.83 1.62 4.71
C GLY A 287 6.10 2.45 3.65
N VAL A 288 5.45 3.54 4.05
CA VAL A 288 4.73 4.48 3.18
C VAL A 288 5.02 5.92 3.59
N THR A 289 4.45 6.90 2.87
CA THR A 289 4.73 8.31 3.16
C THR A 289 3.44 9.10 3.40
N ALA A 290 3.28 9.67 4.58
CA ALA A 290 2.21 10.62 4.87
C ALA A 290 2.51 11.94 4.16
N VAL A 291 1.71 12.28 3.14
CA VAL A 291 1.87 13.47 2.29
C VAL A 291 0.77 14.50 2.50
N GLY A 292 -0.02 14.32 3.54
CA GLY A 292 -1.08 15.25 3.88
C GLY A 292 -2.10 14.66 4.84
N TYR A 293 -3.12 15.45 5.11
CA TYR A 293 -4.29 15.06 5.91
C TYR A 293 -5.45 16.01 5.63
N GLY A 294 -6.66 15.57 5.96
CA GLY A 294 -7.86 16.36 5.78
C GLY A 294 -9.07 15.75 6.45
N ALA A 295 -10.24 16.14 5.97
CA ALA A 295 -11.52 15.51 6.29
C ALA A 295 -12.31 15.29 4.99
N SER A 296 -13.05 14.19 4.90
CA SER A 296 -14.00 13.91 3.84
C SER A 296 -15.31 14.70 4.02
N ASP A 297 -16.18 14.65 3.02
CA ASP A 297 -17.43 15.40 3.02
C ASP A 297 -18.36 15.03 4.19
N ASP A 298 -18.27 13.82 4.71
CA ASP A 298 -18.99 13.34 5.90
C ASP A 298 -18.31 13.72 7.22
N GLY A 299 -17.19 14.46 7.17
CA GLY A 299 -16.40 14.90 8.32
C GLY A 299 -15.40 13.88 8.85
N THR A 300 -15.27 12.69 8.24
CA THR A 300 -14.29 11.69 8.65
C THR A 300 -12.87 12.20 8.37
N LYS A 301 -12.07 12.34 9.41
CA LYS A 301 -10.69 12.80 9.29
C LYS A 301 -9.78 11.70 8.74
N TYR A 302 -8.80 12.09 7.91
CA TYR A 302 -7.90 11.12 7.29
C TYR A 302 -6.46 11.62 7.18
N TRP A 303 -5.54 10.67 7.10
CA TRP A 303 -4.20 10.79 6.57
C TRP A 303 -4.22 10.55 5.07
N LEU A 304 -3.57 11.42 4.28
CA LEU A 304 -3.31 11.19 2.87
C LEU A 304 -1.93 10.54 2.74
N VAL A 305 -1.92 9.29 2.31
CA VAL A 305 -0.72 8.46 2.30
C VAL A 305 -0.35 8.08 0.87
N LYS A 306 0.91 8.34 0.49
CA LYS A 306 1.52 7.91 -0.78
C LYS A 306 2.04 6.49 -0.62
N ASN A 307 1.61 5.60 -1.51
CA ASN A 307 2.10 4.22 -1.59
C ASN A 307 3.05 4.03 -2.78
N SER A 308 3.66 2.86 -2.88
CA SER A 308 4.65 2.46 -3.90
C SER A 308 4.21 1.25 -4.72
N TRP A 309 2.91 1.12 -5.00
CA TRP A 309 2.35 -0.02 -5.76
C TRP A 309 1.74 0.37 -7.11
N GLY A 310 2.21 1.49 -7.70
CA GLY A 310 1.70 2.00 -8.96
C GLY A 310 0.34 2.70 -8.82
N THR A 311 -0.11 3.33 -9.91
CA THR A 311 -1.35 4.13 -9.95
C THR A 311 -2.63 3.30 -10.04
N GLU A 312 -2.51 2.00 -10.32
CA GLU A 312 -3.64 1.08 -10.46
C GLU A 312 -4.15 0.54 -9.09
N TRP A 313 -3.47 0.87 -7.99
CA TRP A 313 -3.91 0.56 -6.64
C TRP A 313 -4.46 1.82 -5.96
N GLY A 314 -5.55 1.65 -5.21
CA GLY A 314 -6.13 2.71 -4.40
C GLY A 314 -6.63 3.92 -5.20
N GLU A 315 -6.50 5.09 -4.63
CA GLU A 315 -6.84 6.37 -5.26
C GLU A 315 -5.62 6.87 -6.06
N GLU A 316 -5.40 6.30 -7.25
CA GLU A 316 -4.25 6.59 -8.13
C GLU A 316 -2.90 6.44 -7.41
N GLY A 317 -2.75 5.36 -6.61
CA GLY A 317 -1.55 5.06 -5.84
C GLY A 317 -1.53 5.65 -4.43
N TYR A 318 -2.58 6.34 -4.01
CA TYR A 318 -2.77 6.88 -2.67
C TYR A 318 -3.84 6.13 -1.90
N ILE A 319 -3.79 6.26 -0.57
CA ILE A 319 -4.85 5.83 0.34
C ILE A 319 -5.17 6.94 1.33
N ARG A 320 -6.45 7.10 1.65
CA ARG A 320 -6.89 7.91 2.78
C ARG A 320 -7.18 6.99 3.95
N MET A 321 -6.38 7.05 5.01
CA MET A 321 -6.51 6.24 6.22
C MET A 321 -7.15 7.08 7.33
N GLN A 322 -8.14 6.56 8.03
CA GLN A 322 -8.80 7.29 9.12
C GLN A 322 -7.78 7.80 10.13
N ARG A 323 -7.95 9.05 10.57
CA ARG A 323 -7.14 9.75 11.57
C ARG A 323 -7.96 10.06 12.82
N ASP A 324 -7.25 10.29 13.91
CA ASP A 324 -7.85 10.60 15.22
C ASP A 324 -8.74 9.43 15.70
N VAL A 325 -8.26 8.20 15.57
CA VAL A 325 -8.88 7.01 16.14
C VAL A 325 -8.57 6.91 17.64
N ASP A 326 -9.37 6.13 18.39
CA ASP A 326 -9.18 6.01 19.86
C ASP A 326 -7.85 5.31 20.24
N ALA A 327 -7.30 4.47 19.35
CA ALA A 327 -6.04 3.79 19.57
C ALA A 327 -4.86 4.77 19.42
N ALA A 328 -3.99 4.84 20.41
CA ALA A 328 -2.85 5.76 20.42
C ALA A 328 -1.87 5.51 19.27
N GLU A 329 -1.77 4.26 18.82
CA GLU A 329 -0.97 3.80 17.69
C GLU A 329 -1.46 4.37 16.34
N GLY A 330 -2.69 4.89 16.30
CA GLY A 330 -3.37 5.26 15.07
C GLY A 330 -3.84 4.03 14.27
N LEU A 331 -4.64 4.26 13.23
CA LEU A 331 -5.11 3.17 12.38
C LEU A 331 -3.93 2.44 11.73
N CYS A 332 -3.91 1.12 11.79
CA CYS A 332 -2.82 0.25 11.30
C CYS A 332 -1.44 0.59 11.87
N GLY A 333 -1.36 1.18 13.06
CA GLY A 333 -0.11 1.54 13.70
C GLY A 333 0.62 2.74 13.10
N ILE A 334 -0.03 3.57 12.28
CA ILE A 334 0.60 4.66 11.53
C ILE A 334 1.38 5.67 12.39
N ALA A 335 1.03 5.81 13.67
CA ALA A 335 1.71 6.71 14.60
C ALA A 335 2.81 6.03 15.45
N MET A 336 3.12 4.74 15.19
CA MET A 336 4.09 3.99 16.01
C MET A 336 5.54 4.28 15.62
N GLN A 337 5.82 4.28 14.31
CA GLN A 337 7.16 4.48 13.76
C GLN A 337 7.10 5.45 12.58
N ALA A 338 7.21 6.72 12.91
CA ALA A 338 7.23 7.79 11.94
C ALA A 338 8.52 8.59 12.09
N SER A 339 9.17 8.91 10.98
CA SER A 339 10.39 9.71 10.94
C SER A 339 10.43 10.61 9.72
N TYR A 340 11.24 11.66 9.76
CA TYR A 340 11.35 12.61 8.65
C TYR A 340 12.76 13.16 8.52
N PRO A 341 13.27 13.37 7.28
CA PRO A 341 14.57 13.95 7.05
C PRO A 341 14.59 15.45 7.37
N THR A 342 15.73 15.93 7.86
CA THR A 342 16.01 17.36 8.07
C THR A 342 17.06 17.86 7.06
N ALA A 343 16.95 19.11 6.60
CA ALA A 343 17.83 19.66 5.59
C ALA A 343 18.18 21.15 5.85
#